data_404147e05cbcb6ac8e26bc7285117be7
#
_entry.id   404147e05cbcb6ac8e26bc7285117be7
#
_cell.length_a   1.000
_cell.length_b   1.000
_cell.length_c   1.000
_cell.angle_alpha   90.00
_cell.angle_beta   90.00
_cell.angle_gamma   90.00
#
_symmetry.space_group_name_H-M   'P 1'
#
loop_
_entity.id
_entity.type
_entity.pdbx_description
1 polymer ?
#
loop_
_entity_poly.entity_id
_entity_poly.type
_entity_poly.pdbx_seq_one_letter_code
_entity_poly.pdbx_strand_id
1 'polypeptide(L)'
;IFLGQFYTSYLWLKKEYSPLSVQYGISLNLEKEVIRYTYEQSKGERFIIITITNPLHINTMWAYLYEMYGQKKYGYLPYHGGKDQKGYLGNLSEQPFGTKYRYIIIEPTTGIPDYFVQQIISEENKVSDVVGEKKFGQFFVQKRMFRENKDNIE
;
A
#
# COMPACT_ATOMS: atom_id res chain seq x y z
N ILE A 1 28.84 -0.78 -29.22
CA ILE A 1 27.47 -0.44 -28.74
C ILE A 1 26.94 -1.52 -27.78
N PHE A 2 27.05 -2.81 -28.10
CA PHE A 2 26.53 -3.89 -27.24
C PHE A 2 27.20 -3.99 -25.85
N LEU A 3 28.50 -3.78 -25.73
CA LEU A 3 29.23 -3.86 -24.47
C LEU A 3 28.80 -2.79 -23.45
N GLY A 4 28.45 -1.60 -23.94
CA GLY A 4 27.96 -0.52 -23.06
C GLY A 4 26.58 -0.84 -22.46
N GLN A 5 25.68 -1.47 -23.22
CA GLN A 5 24.36 -1.88 -22.71
C GLN A 5 24.46 -3.00 -21.68
N PHE A 6 25.35 -3.98 -21.90
CA PHE A 6 25.61 -5.03 -20.91
C PHE A 6 26.20 -4.49 -19.60
N TYR A 7 27.13 -3.55 -19.69
CA TYR A 7 27.72 -2.92 -18.51
C TYR A 7 26.69 -2.08 -17.72
N THR A 8 25.87 -1.32 -18.40
CA THR A 8 24.77 -0.55 -17.77
C THR A 8 23.76 -1.49 -17.12
N SER A 9 23.34 -2.55 -17.81
CA SER A 9 22.41 -3.55 -17.25
C SER A 9 23.00 -4.28 -16.02
N TYR A 10 24.31 -4.59 -16.07
CA TYR A 10 25.02 -5.18 -14.93
C TYR A 10 25.07 -4.24 -13.73
N LEU A 11 25.34 -2.96 -13.94
CA LEU A 11 25.33 -1.95 -12.87
C LEU A 11 23.93 -1.77 -12.26
N TRP A 12 22.87 -1.91 -13.07
CA TRP A 12 21.50 -1.84 -12.60
C TRP A 12 21.13 -3.05 -11.73
N LEU A 13 21.49 -4.25 -12.16
CA LEU A 13 21.29 -5.47 -11.38
C LEU A 13 22.04 -5.41 -10.03
N LYS A 14 23.27 -4.86 -10.02
CA LYS A 14 24.10 -4.79 -8.83
C LYS A 14 23.65 -3.70 -7.84
N LYS A 15 23.00 -2.63 -8.32
CA LYS A 15 22.53 -1.51 -7.49
C LYS A 15 21.07 -1.61 -7.06
N GLU A 16 20.35 -2.68 -7.42
CA GLU A 16 18.89 -2.79 -7.25
C GLU A 16 18.14 -1.57 -7.83
N TYR A 17 18.74 -0.96 -8.85
CA TYR A 17 18.28 0.29 -9.43
C TYR A 17 17.70 0.03 -10.81
N SER A 18 16.41 0.23 -10.97
CA SER A 18 15.76 0.24 -12.30
C SER A 18 15.60 1.69 -12.76
N PRO A 19 16.08 2.08 -13.94
CA PRO A 19 15.83 3.41 -14.48
C PRO A 19 14.37 3.63 -14.87
N LEU A 20 13.59 2.54 -14.88
CA LEU A 20 12.14 2.58 -15.10
C LEU A 20 11.38 2.75 -13.77
N SER A 21 12.02 2.57 -12.61
CA SER A 21 11.39 2.88 -11.34
C SER A 21 11.41 4.39 -11.13
N VAL A 22 10.23 4.97 -11.06
CA VAL A 22 10.04 6.40 -10.80
C VAL A 22 10.56 6.80 -9.42
N GLN A 23 10.83 5.80 -8.55
CA GLN A 23 11.24 6.02 -7.17
C GLN A 23 12.48 5.20 -6.81
N TYR A 24 13.47 5.88 -6.26
CA TYR A 24 14.68 5.26 -5.75
C TYR A 24 14.41 4.50 -4.45
N GLY A 25 14.94 3.27 -4.35
CA GLY A 25 14.88 2.49 -3.11
C GLY A 25 13.59 1.69 -2.89
N ILE A 26 12.71 1.63 -3.88
CA ILE A 26 11.59 0.69 -3.92
C ILE A 26 12.06 -0.62 -4.57
N SER A 27 11.90 -1.72 -3.85
CA SER A 27 12.15 -3.05 -4.39
C SER A 27 10.94 -3.95 -4.20
N LEU A 28 10.74 -4.88 -5.12
CA LEU A 28 9.67 -5.89 -5.03
C LEU A 28 9.72 -6.69 -3.73
N ASN A 29 10.91 -6.90 -3.16
CA ASN A 29 11.03 -7.61 -1.89
C ASN A 29 10.44 -6.80 -0.73
N LEU A 30 10.68 -5.50 -0.68
CA LEU A 30 10.09 -4.62 0.33
C LEU A 30 8.57 -4.54 0.19
N GLU A 31 8.04 -4.45 -1.04
CA GLU A 31 6.61 -4.48 -1.30
C GLU A 31 5.97 -5.80 -0.82
N LYS A 32 6.61 -6.93 -1.09
CA LYS A 32 6.18 -8.24 -0.56
C LYS A 32 6.22 -8.31 0.97
N GLU A 33 7.19 -7.67 1.61
CA GLU A 33 7.25 -7.58 3.07
C GLU A 33 6.09 -6.74 3.63
N VAL A 34 5.73 -5.64 2.98
CA VAL A 34 4.56 -4.84 3.34
C VAL A 34 3.29 -5.69 3.21
N ILE A 35 3.09 -6.37 2.08
CA ILE A 35 1.93 -7.25 1.87
C ILE A 35 1.88 -8.34 2.95
N ARG A 36 2.98 -9.05 3.18
CA ARG A 36 3.06 -10.06 4.24
C ARG A 36 2.64 -9.50 5.58
N TYR A 37 3.16 -8.34 5.96
CA TYR A 37 2.84 -7.68 7.22
C TYR A 37 1.35 -7.39 7.36
N THR A 38 0.68 -6.86 6.33
CA THR A 38 -0.75 -6.57 6.41
C THR A 38 -1.59 -7.82 6.65
N TYR A 39 -1.29 -8.93 5.96
CA TYR A 39 -1.98 -10.20 6.16
C TYR A 39 -1.72 -10.81 7.56
N GLU A 40 -0.46 -10.88 7.97
CA GLU A 40 -0.08 -11.45 9.27
C GLU A 40 -0.68 -10.67 10.44
N GLN A 41 -0.67 -9.33 10.35
CA GLN A 41 -1.24 -8.47 11.38
C GLN A 41 -2.77 -8.47 11.40
N SER A 42 -3.41 -8.88 10.32
CA SER A 42 -4.87 -9.04 10.24
C SER A 42 -5.36 -10.38 10.79
N LYS A 43 -4.46 -11.34 11.07
CA LYS A 43 -4.77 -12.63 11.69
C LYS A 43 -5.87 -13.42 10.97
N GLY A 44 -5.89 -13.37 9.64
CA GLY A 44 -6.88 -14.07 8.80
C GLY A 44 -8.19 -13.28 8.58
N GLU A 45 -8.40 -12.16 9.23
CA GLU A 45 -9.53 -11.28 8.95
C GLU A 45 -9.27 -10.46 7.68
N ARG A 46 -10.31 -10.21 6.89
CA ARG A 46 -10.22 -9.28 5.77
C ARG A 46 -9.99 -7.86 6.28
N PHE A 47 -9.24 -7.10 5.54
CA PHE A 47 -8.83 -5.74 5.88
C PHE A 47 -8.94 -4.80 4.70
N ILE A 48 -8.84 -3.51 4.96
CA ILE A 48 -8.84 -2.44 3.98
C ILE A 48 -7.42 -1.98 3.75
N ILE A 49 -7.06 -1.72 2.50
CA ILE A 49 -5.83 -1.01 2.16
C ILE A 49 -6.15 0.37 1.58
N ILE A 50 -5.37 1.34 1.98
CA ILE A 50 -5.33 2.70 1.45
C ILE A 50 -3.89 2.96 1.08
N THR A 51 -3.62 3.32 -0.16
CA THR A 51 -2.26 3.54 -0.63
C THR A 51 -2.03 5.00 -0.98
N ILE A 52 -0.94 5.55 -0.48
CA ILE A 52 -0.44 6.87 -0.89
C ILE A 52 0.75 6.61 -1.78
N THR A 53 0.53 6.70 -3.07
CA THR A 53 1.45 6.27 -4.12
C THR A 53 2.07 7.46 -4.84
N ASN A 54 3.15 7.23 -5.54
CA ASN A 54 3.72 8.18 -6.47
C ASN A 54 3.83 7.54 -7.87
N PRO A 55 3.03 7.95 -8.88
CA PRO A 55 2.09 9.09 -8.86
C PRO A 55 0.91 8.91 -7.90
N LEU A 56 0.43 10.03 -7.35
CA LEU A 56 -0.69 10.03 -6.41
C LEU A 56 -1.96 9.45 -7.06
N HIS A 57 -2.75 8.71 -6.27
CA HIS A 57 -4.01 8.06 -6.68
C HIS A 57 -3.88 6.91 -7.71
N ILE A 58 -2.68 6.37 -7.93
CA ILE A 58 -2.47 5.23 -8.81
C ILE A 58 -2.04 4.01 -8.01
N ASN A 59 -2.98 3.18 -7.58
CA ASN A 59 -2.71 2.00 -6.77
C ASN A 59 -2.61 0.69 -7.58
N THR A 60 -2.54 0.76 -8.89
CA THR A 60 -2.54 -0.41 -9.78
C THR A 60 -1.45 -1.42 -9.42
N MET A 61 -0.26 -0.95 -9.05
CA MET A 61 0.83 -1.81 -8.64
C MET A 61 0.47 -2.60 -7.37
N TRP A 62 -0.06 -1.94 -6.35
CA TRP A 62 -0.48 -2.60 -5.11
C TRP A 62 -1.62 -3.59 -5.35
N ALA A 63 -2.63 -3.22 -6.13
CA ALA A 63 -3.73 -4.10 -6.49
C ALA A 63 -3.22 -5.38 -7.18
N TYR A 64 -2.31 -5.23 -8.15
CA TYR A 64 -1.66 -6.36 -8.81
C TYR A 64 -0.83 -7.23 -7.84
N LEU A 65 -0.04 -6.62 -6.99
CA LEU A 65 0.82 -7.35 -6.04
C LEU A 65 -0.01 -8.09 -4.98
N TYR A 66 -1.11 -7.51 -4.50
CA TYR A 66 -2.03 -8.20 -3.59
C TYR A 66 -2.66 -9.43 -4.25
N GLU A 67 -3.00 -9.35 -5.55
CA GLU A 67 -3.51 -10.50 -6.30
C GLU A 67 -2.41 -11.54 -6.51
N MET A 68 -1.24 -11.14 -7.01
CA MET A 68 -0.18 -12.06 -7.40
C MET A 68 0.51 -12.75 -6.22
N TYR A 69 0.64 -12.07 -5.09
CA TYR A 69 1.34 -12.60 -3.92
C TYR A 69 0.42 -12.82 -2.72
N GLY A 70 -0.45 -11.85 -2.44
CA GLY A 70 -1.33 -11.91 -1.28
C GLY A 70 -2.38 -12.99 -1.43
N GLN A 71 -3.21 -12.91 -2.46
CA GLN A 71 -4.29 -13.87 -2.70
C GLN A 71 -3.77 -15.30 -2.89
N LYS A 72 -2.67 -15.46 -3.62
CA LYS A 72 -2.07 -16.79 -3.82
C LYS A 72 -1.59 -17.44 -2.52
N LYS A 73 -1.10 -16.65 -1.58
CA LYS A 73 -0.56 -17.16 -0.31
C LYS A 73 -1.62 -17.27 0.78
N TYR A 74 -2.55 -16.32 0.87
CA TYR A 74 -3.48 -16.19 1.99
C TYR A 74 -4.95 -16.51 1.61
N GLY A 75 -5.24 -16.71 0.32
CA GLY A 75 -6.53 -17.17 -0.17
C GLY A 75 -7.59 -16.07 -0.36
N TYR A 76 -7.31 -14.80 -0.06
CA TYR A 76 -8.26 -13.71 -0.21
C TYR A 76 -7.58 -12.39 -0.59
N LEU A 77 -8.35 -11.47 -1.16
CA LEU A 77 -7.94 -10.09 -1.43
C LEU A 77 -8.39 -9.16 -0.30
N PRO A 78 -7.62 -8.10 0.00
CA PRO A 78 -8.11 -7.03 0.85
C PRO A 78 -9.20 -6.23 0.14
N TYR A 79 -9.89 -5.38 0.90
CA TYR A 79 -10.79 -4.38 0.36
C TYR A 79 -10.02 -3.11 0.00
N HIS A 80 -10.55 -2.39 -0.98
CA HIS A 80 -10.05 -1.07 -1.35
C HIS A 80 -10.65 0.00 -0.42
N GLY A 81 -9.82 0.93 0.05
CA GLY A 81 -10.24 2.12 0.79
C GLY A 81 -9.76 3.41 0.13
N GLY A 82 -10.38 4.53 0.51
CA GLY A 82 -10.08 5.84 -0.06
C GLY A 82 -10.98 6.21 -1.25
N LYS A 83 -11.31 7.50 -1.35
CA LYS A 83 -12.33 8.00 -2.30
C LYS A 83 -11.92 7.85 -3.76
N ASP A 84 -10.64 8.00 -4.07
CA ASP A 84 -10.17 8.17 -5.45
C ASP A 84 -9.35 6.99 -5.97
N GLN A 85 -9.16 5.97 -5.14
CA GLN A 85 -8.25 4.86 -5.44
C GLN A 85 -9.00 3.61 -5.90
N LYS A 86 -9.83 3.74 -6.92
CA LYS A 86 -10.30 2.55 -7.62
C LYS A 86 -9.17 2.03 -8.49
N GLY A 87 -8.59 0.89 -8.10
CA GLY A 87 -7.53 0.26 -8.90
C GLY A 87 -7.98 0.08 -10.35
N TYR A 88 -7.13 0.39 -11.30
CA TYR A 88 -7.41 0.19 -12.74
C TYR A 88 -7.75 -1.27 -13.05
N LEU A 89 -7.29 -2.21 -12.25
CA LEU A 89 -7.58 -3.63 -12.42
C LEU A 89 -8.98 -4.03 -11.95
N GLY A 90 -9.62 -3.22 -11.10
CA GLY A 90 -10.96 -3.50 -10.57
C GLY A 90 -11.06 -4.79 -9.73
N ASN A 91 -9.91 -5.40 -9.37
CA ASN A 91 -9.84 -6.67 -8.64
C ASN A 91 -10.05 -6.50 -7.13
N LEU A 92 -9.89 -5.29 -6.60
CA LEU A 92 -10.17 -4.99 -5.20
C LEU A 92 -11.61 -4.47 -5.06
N SER A 93 -12.43 -5.18 -4.31
CA SER A 93 -13.80 -4.76 -4.02
C SER A 93 -13.84 -3.58 -3.05
N GLU A 94 -14.93 -2.83 -3.08
CA GLU A 94 -15.18 -1.77 -2.10
C GLU A 94 -15.36 -2.37 -0.70
N GLN A 95 -15.04 -1.58 0.30
CA GLN A 95 -15.11 -2.01 1.69
C GLN A 95 -16.54 -2.23 2.15
N PRO A 96 -16.83 -3.33 2.86
CA PRO A 96 -18.02 -3.42 3.68
C PRO A 96 -17.89 -2.47 4.89
N PHE A 97 -19.03 -1.92 5.30
CA PHE A 97 -19.10 -1.14 6.53
C PHE A 97 -18.60 -1.97 7.73
N GLY A 98 -17.77 -1.37 8.59
CA GLY A 98 -17.33 -2.02 9.83
C GLY A 98 -16.13 -2.99 9.68
N THR A 99 -15.42 -2.98 8.56
CA THR A 99 -14.16 -3.75 8.45
C THR A 99 -13.14 -3.27 9.50
N LYS A 100 -12.76 -4.19 10.41
CA LYS A 100 -12.01 -3.91 11.63
C LYS A 100 -10.63 -3.31 11.39
N TYR A 101 -9.85 -3.93 10.49
CA TYR A 101 -8.47 -3.51 10.21
C TYR A 101 -8.36 -2.71 8.95
N ARG A 102 -7.58 -1.64 9.03
CA ARG A 102 -7.26 -0.74 7.92
C ARG A 102 -5.75 -0.50 7.90
N TYR A 103 -5.17 -0.45 6.72
CA TYR A 103 -3.73 -0.15 6.56
C TYR A 103 -3.57 1.01 5.60
N ILE A 104 -2.84 2.04 6.03
CA ILE A 104 -2.34 3.08 5.13
C ILE A 104 -0.91 2.70 4.77
N ILE A 105 -0.66 2.49 3.49
CA ILE A 105 0.65 2.21 2.92
C ILE A 105 1.13 3.48 2.23
N ILE A 106 2.20 4.07 2.75
CA ILE A 106 2.76 5.32 2.25
C ILE A 106 4.08 4.99 1.55
N GLU A 107 4.12 5.23 0.25
CA GLU A 107 5.34 5.20 -0.55
C GLU A 107 6.19 6.44 -0.29
N PRO A 108 7.46 6.48 -0.75
CA PRO A 108 8.23 7.72 -0.76
C PRO A 108 7.47 8.82 -1.52
N THR A 109 7.14 9.90 -0.84
CA THR A 109 6.28 10.98 -1.37
C THR A 109 7.08 12.11 -2.02
N THR A 110 8.30 11.86 -2.45
CA THR A 110 9.14 12.87 -3.11
C THR A 110 8.41 13.48 -4.31
N GLY A 111 8.19 14.79 -4.27
CA GLY A 111 7.45 15.52 -5.29
C GLY A 111 5.93 15.61 -5.08
N ILE A 112 5.40 14.93 -4.07
CA ILE A 112 4.00 15.09 -3.65
C ILE A 112 3.95 16.12 -2.52
N PRO A 113 3.14 17.19 -2.64
CA PRO A 113 2.99 18.14 -1.54
C PRO A 113 2.42 17.48 -0.29
N ASP A 114 2.98 17.79 0.87
CA ASP A 114 2.63 17.16 2.16
C ASP A 114 1.14 17.28 2.51
N TYR A 115 0.49 18.35 2.07
CA TYR A 115 -0.93 18.54 2.38
C TYR A 115 -1.83 17.44 1.81
N PHE A 116 -1.48 16.82 0.67
CA PHE A 116 -2.24 15.69 0.13
C PHE A 116 -2.13 14.45 1.04
N VAL A 117 -0.92 14.18 1.51
CA VAL A 117 -0.68 13.09 2.45
C VAL A 117 -1.45 13.33 3.75
N GLN A 118 -1.36 14.55 4.28
CA GLN A 118 -2.05 14.96 5.50
C GLN A 118 -3.58 14.93 5.35
N GLN A 119 -4.11 15.28 4.19
CA GLN A 119 -5.54 15.21 3.92
C GLN A 119 -6.04 13.75 4.03
N ILE A 120 -5.37 12.80 3.38
CA ILE A 120 -5.75 11.39 3.42
C ILE A 120 -5.69 10.85 4.86
N ILE A 121 -4.61 11.16 5.58
CA ILE A 121 -4.45 10.76 6.98
C ILE A 121 -5.54 11.39 7.86
N SER A 122 -5.87 12.66 7.64
CA SER A 122 -6.93 13.37 8.38
C SER A 122 -8.31 12.77 8.15
N GLU A 123 -8.62 12.37 6.93
CA GLU A 123 -9.88 11.68 6.61
C GLU A 123 -9.97 10.33 7.33
N GLU A 124 -8.89 9.57 7.32
CA GLU A 124 -8.83 8.28 8.04
C GLU A 124 -8.87 8.45 9.56
N ASN A 125 -8.34 9.54 10.11
CA ASN A 125 -8.43 9.84 11.55
C ASN A 125 -9.86 10.08 12.03
N LYS A 126 -10.81 10.38 11.13
CA LYS A 126 -12.23 10.52 11.48
C LYS A 126 -12.90 9.19 11.77
N VAL A 127 -12.43 8.10 11.15
CA VAL A 127 -13.09 6.79 11.15
C VAL A 127 -12.28 5.67 11.82
N SER A 128 -10.99 5.91 12.10
CA SER A 128 -10.10 4.88 12.64
C SER A 128 -8.99 5.46 13.49
N ASP A 129 -8.50 4.65 14.42
CA ASP A 129 -7.36 4.97 15.29
C ASP A 129 -6.11 4.21 14.87
N VAL A 130 -4.94 4.85 14.95
CA VAL A 130 -3.65 4.20 14.73
C VAL A 130 -3.37 3.25 15.88
N VAL A 131 -3.17 1.97 15.59
CA VAL A 131 -2.85 0.93 16.59
C VAL A 131 -1.46 0.32 16.39
N GLY A 132 -0.76 0.72 15.36
CA GLY A 132 0.61 0.32 15.10
C GLY A 132 1.18 0.98 13.84
N GLU A 133 2.50 1.13 13.83
CA GLU A 133 3.23 1.70 12.71
C GLU A 133 4.49 0.88 12.45
N LYS A 134 4.87 0.75 11.19
CA LYS A 134 6.08 0.03 10.81
C LYS A 134 6.69 0.62 9.54
N LYS A 135 8.01 0.69 9.53
CA LYS A 135 8.79 1.12 8.38
C LYS A 135 9.43 -0.09 7.69
N PHE A 136 9.36 -0.12 6.37
CA PHE A 136 9.97 -1.12 5.50
C PHE A 136 10.80 -0.39 4.43
N GLY A 137 12.10 -0.26 4.67
CA GLY A 137 12.94 0.59 3.82
C GLY A 137 12.39 2.02 3.81
N GLN A 138 11.90 2.46 2.66
CA GLN A 138 11.30 3.78 2.48
C GLN A 138 9.76 3.79 2.61
N PHE A 139 9.11 2.62 2.68
CA PHE A 139 7.68 2.54 2.94
C PHE A 139 7.38 2.78 4.41
N PHE A 140 6.28 3.48 4.66
CA PHE A 140 5.72 3.63 5.99
C PHE A 140 4.31 3.05 6.00
N VAL A 141 4.02 2.17 6.95
CA VAL A 141 2.74 1.49 7.06
C VAL A 141 2.11 1.76 8.40
N GLN A 142 0.91 2.35 8.39
CA GLN A 142 0.07 2.49 9.57
C GLN A 142 -0.95 1.36 9.62
N LYS A 143 -0.97 0.59 10.70
CA LYS A 143 -2.08 -0.30 11.05
C LYS A 143 -3.09 0.51 11.85
N ARG A 144 -4.33 0.47 11.44
CA ARG A 144 -5.42 1.21 12.05
C ARG A 144 -6.57 0.27 12.39
N MET A 145 -7.35 0.66 13.38
CA MET A 145 -8.56 -0.05 13.79
C MET A 145 -9.77 0.86 13.57
N PHE A 146 -10.80 0.33 12.92
CA PHE A 146 -12.05 1.05 12.71
C PHE A 146 -12.65 1.43 14.06
N ARG A 147 -13.15 2.68 14.16
CA ARG A 147 -13.83 3.18 15.35
C ARG A 147 -15.29 2.85 15.25
N GLU A 148 -15.77 1.94 16.08
CA GLU A 148 -17.20 1.70 16.22
C GLU A 148 -17.85 2.94 16.83
N ASN A 149 -18.66 3.65 16.04
CA ASN A 149 -19.51 4.71 16.59
C ASN A 149 -20.55 4.06 17.50
N LYS A 150 -20.47 4.36 18.79
CA LYS A 150 -21.47 3.94 19.78
C LYS A 150 -22.84 4.65 19.60
N ASP A 151 -22.93 5.59 18.67
CA ASP A 151 -24.09 6.48 18.51
C ASP A 151 -25.18 5.91 17.56
N ASN A 152 -25.04 4.67 17.07
CA ASN A 152 -26.04 4.02 16.19
C ASN A 152 -26.80 2.88 16.89
N ILE A 153 -26.91 2.92 18.21
CA ILE A 153 -27.78 2.01 18.98
C ILE A 153 -28.84 2.88 19.67
N GLU A 154 -29.76 3.40 18.89
CA GLU A 154 -31.09 3.83 19.33
C GLU A 154 -32.13 3.39 18.29
#